data_c24939065032c8a31b29c2bbd71dd6ca
#
_entry.id   c24939065032c8a31b29c2bbd71dd6ca
#
_cell.length_a   1.000
_cell.length_b   1.000
_cell.length_c   1.000
_cell.angle_alpha   90.00
_cell.angle_beta   90.00
_cell.angle_gamma   90.00
#
_symmetry.space_group_name_H-M   'P 1'
#
loop_
_entity.id
_entity.type
_entity.pdbx_description
1 polymer ?
#
loop_
_entity_poly.entity_id
_entity_poly.type
_entity_poly.pdbx_seq_one_letter_code
_entity_poly.pdbx_strand_id
1 'polypeptide(L)'
;MDNSSLFRKRMDQLGIGRQVDAAMIVAKSQRLIHDKFGALGDENLRVVSYRKGVLKIASTSSAWSAECRGIMTQLLENPVERVIFVLGGYREE
;
A
#
# COMPACT_ATOMS: atom_id res chain seq x y z
N MET A 1 -14.83 -6.58 27.05
CA MET A 1 -14.86 -5.45 26.23
C MET A 1 -13.49 -5.06 25.72
N ASP A 2 -13.47 -4.83 24.52
CA ASP A 2 -12.26 -4.58 23.86
C ASP A 2 -11.92 -3.10 23.85
N ASN A 3 -10.88 -2.76 24.56
CA ASN A 3 -10.46 -1.39 24.63
C ASN A 3 -10.02 -0.84 23.28
N SER A 4 -9.50 -1.69 22.44
CA SER A 4 -9.07 -1.26 21.13
C SER A 4 -10.24 -0.80 20.31
N SER A 5 -11.32 -1.52 20.41
CA SER A 5 -12.51 -1.19 19.65
C SER A 5 -13.07 0.15 20.10
N LEU A 6 -13.08 0.36 21.40
CA LEU A 6 -13.58 1.58 21.95
C LEU A 6 -12.68 2.76 21.55
N PHE A 7 -11.39 2.52 21.61
CA PHE A 7 -10.42 3.53 21.26
C PHE A 7 -10.56 3.94 19.79
N ARG A 8 -10.76 2.97 18.94
CA ARG A 8 -10.91 3.21 17.52
C ARG A 8 -12.17 4.04 17.22
N LYS A 9 -13.23 3.72 17.93
CA LYS A 9 -14.47 4.43 17.77
C LYS A 9 -14.31 5.88 18.18
N ARG A 10 -13.60 6.11 19.26
CA ARG A 10 -13.38 7.44 19.73
C ARG A 10 -12.55 8.25 18.73
N MET A 11 -11.57 7.64 18.13
CA MET A 11 -10.76 8.31 17.13
C MET A 11 -11.59 8.72 15.94
N ASP A 12 -12.50 7.88 15.54
CA ASP A 12 -13.38 8.22 14.44
C ASP A 12 -14.23 9.42 14.77
N GLN A 13 -14.71 9.49 15.98
CA GLN A 13 -15.55 10.59 16.40
C GLN A 13 -14.80 11.90 16.38
N LEU A 14 -13.54 11.85 16.70
CA LEU A 14 -12.71 13.02 16.71
C LEU A 14 -12.18 13.37 15.32
N GLY A 15 -12.46 12.53 14.36
CA GLY A 15 -11.97 12.75 13.02
C GLY A 15 -10.57 12.24 12.78
N ILE A 16 -9.92 11.76 13.81
CA ILE A 16 -8.56 11.25 13.67
C ILE A 16 -8.54 9.95 12.90
N GLY A 17 -9.53 9.12 13.11
CA GLY A 17 -9.61 7.85 12.43
C GLY A 17 -9.80 7.98 10.94
N ARG A 18 -10.23 9.14 10.48
CA ARG A 18 -10.39 9.36 9.07
C ARG A 18 -9.09 9.69 8.40
N GLN A 19 -8.14 10.12 9.19
CA GLN A 19 -6.85 10.43 8.63
C GLN A 19 -6.10 9.15 8.47
N VAL A 20 -5.84 8.81 7.25
CA VAL A 20 -5.16 7.57 6.94
C VAL A 20 -3.67 7.74 7.17
N ASP A 21 -3.09 6.81 7.90
CA ASP A 21 -1.66 6.81 8.11
C ASP A 21 -1.02 6.24 6.86
N ALA A 22 -0.43 7.10 6.05
CA ALA A 22 0.17 6.68 4.80
C ALA A 22 1.26 5.64 5.00
N ALA A 23 2.02 5.77 6.07
CA ALA A 23 3.09 4.82 6.33
C ALA A 23 2.54 3.42 6.56
N MET A 24 1.40 3.31 7.22
CA MET A 24 0.80 2.01 7.44
C MET A 24 0.26 1.41 6.16
N ILE A 25 -0.29 2.22 5.30
CA ILE A 25 -0.80 1.74 4.03
C ILE A 25 0.36 1.25 3.16
N VAL A 26 1.46 2.00 3.14
CA VAL A 26 2.64 1.61 2.40
C VAL A 26 3.20 0.29 2.93
N ALA A 27 3.32 0.17 4.24
CA ALA A 27 3.86 -1.04 4.85
C ALA A 27 2.97 -2.24 4.58
N LYS A 28 1.68 -2.06 4.69
CA LYS A 28 0.74 -3.14 4.45
C LYS A 28 0.81 -3.61 3.01
N SER A 29 0.88 -2.66 2.09
CA SER A 29 0.94 -2.98 0.68
C SER A 29 2.25 -3.68 0.32
N GLN A 30 3.35 -3.22 0.90
CA GLN A 30 4.62 -3.87 0.66
C GLN A 30 4.61 -5.30 1.20
N ARG A 31 3.92 -5.49 2.32
CA ARG A 31 3.81 -6.82 2.87
C ARG A 31 3.00 -7.75 1.98
N LEU A 32 1.95 -7.24 1.34
CA LEU A 32 1.19 -8.03 0.40
C LEU A 32 2.07 -8.48 -0.75
N ILE A 33 2.94 -7.60 -1.22
CA ILE A 33 3.87 -7.92 -2.28
C ILE A 33 4.84 -9.00 -1.81
N HIS A 34 5.36 -8.83 -0.60
CA HIS A 34 6.29 -9.80 -0.05
C HIS A 34 5.62 -11.18 0.11
N ASP A 35 4.39 -11.19 0.59
CA ASP A 35 3.69 -12.45 0.81
C ASP A 35 3.43 -13.18 -0.49
N LYS A 36 3.22 -12.44 -1.56
CA LYS A 36 2.92 -13.05 -2.84
C LYS A 36 4.19 -13.46 -3.60
N PHE A 37 5.18 -12.60 -3.60
CA PHE A 37 6.36 -12.78 -4.46
C PHE A 37 7.66 -13.02 -3.72
N GLY A 38 7.66 -12.89 -2.40
CA GLY A 38 8.86 -13.10 -1.62
C GLY A 38 9.88 -12.00 -1.79
N ALA A 39 11.13 -12.35 -1.56
CA ALA A 39 12.21 -11.37 -1.61
C ALA A 39 12.36 -10.75 -2.99
N LEU A 40 12.09 -11.52 -4.02
CA LEU A 40 12.18 -10.98 -5.37
C LEU A 40 11.16 -9.89 -5.60
N GLY A 41 9.98 -10.05 -5.01
CA GLY A 41 8.96 -9.01 -5.10
C GLY A 41 9.44 -7.74 -4.44
N ASP A 42 10.07 -7.87 -3.28
CA ASP A 42 10.56 -6.70 -2.56
C ASP A 42 11.64 -5.97 -3.34
N GLU A 43 12.44 -6.71 -4.10
CA GLU A 43 13.51 -6.12 -4.88
C GLU A 43 13.02 -5.43 -6.13
N ASN A 44 11.92 -5.89 -6.66
CA ASN A 44 11.45 -5.40 -7.94
C ASN A 44 10.18 -4.56 -7.89
N LEU A 45 9.49 -4.60 -6.77
CA LEU A 45 8.27 -3.83 -6.57
C LEU A 45 8.35 -3.11 -5.24
N ARG A 46 8.45 -1.80 -5.28
CA ARG A 46 8.58 -1.03 -4.07
C ARG A 46 7.43 -0.05 -3.97
N VAL A 47 6.68 -0.14 -2.87
CA VAL A 47 5.61 0.82 -2.64
C VAL A 47 6.25 2.13 -2.23
N VAL A 48 6.05 3.14 -3.01
CA VAL A 48 6.70 4.43 -2.83
C VAL A 48 5.91 5.34 -1.91
N SER A 49 4.62 5.44 -2.14
CA SER A 49 3.82 6.36 -1.37
C SER A 49 2.34 6.05 -1.48
N TYR A 50 1.60 6.57 -0.54
CA TYR A 50 0.15 6.56 -0.58
C TYR A 50 -0.30 7.99 -0.33
N ARG A 51 -1.15 8.51 -1.22
CA ARG A 51 -1.59 9.87 -1.09
C ARG A 51 -2.94 10.04 -1.70
N LYS A 52 -3.88 10.52 -0.90
CA LYS A 52 -5.23 10.80 -1.37
C LYS A 52 -5.86 9.68 -2.18
N GLY A 53 -5.76 8.48 -1.63
CA GLY A 53 -6.36 7.32 -2.26
C GLY A 53 -5.51 6.67 -3.33
N VAL A 54 -4.36 7.24 -3.66
CA VAL A 54 -3.50 6.72 -4.73
C VAL A 54 -2.26 6.06 -4.15
N LEU A 55 -2.09 4.80 -4.47
CA LEU A 55 -0.93 4.04 -4.06
C LEU A 55 0.05 4.00 -5.23
N LYS A 56 1.26 4.47 -5.01
CA LYS A 56 2.27 4.49 -6.06
C LYS A 56 3.27 3.37 -5.82
N ILE A 57 3.49 2.56 -6.82
CA ILE A 57 4.42 1.44 -6.75
C ILE A 57 5.45 1.57 -7.85
N ALA A 58 6.73 1.54 -7.47
CA ALA A 58 7.82 1.55 -8.42
C ALA A 58 8.13 0.11 -8.80
N SER A 59 8.32 -0.12 -10.07
CA SER A 59 8.58 -1.44 -10.57
C SER A 59 9.80 -1.40 -11.47
N THR A 60 10.62 -2.42 -11.43
CA THR A 60 11.83 -2.45 -12.23
C THR A 60 11.56 -2.77 -13.68
N SER A 61 10.41 -3.32 -13.98
CA SER A 61 10.07 -3.63 -15.37
C SER A 61 8.57 -3.73 -15.51
N SER A 62 8.11 -3.66 -16.76
CA SER A 62 6.69 -3.80 -17.01
C SER A 62 6.21 -5.22 -16.70
N ALA A 63 7.12 -6.18 -16.78
CA ALA A 63 6.78 -7.56 -16.41
C ALA A 63 6.41 -7.64 -14.93
N TRP A 64 7.16 -6.95 -14.07
CA TRP A 64 6.85 -6.94 -12.66
C TRP A 64 5.57 -6.17 -12.37
N SER A 65 5.32 -5.11 -13.11
CA SER A 65 4.06 -4.39 -12.98
C SER A 65 2.89 -5.32 -13.30
N ALA A 66 3.04 -6.09 -14.36
CA ALA A 66 2.00 -7.03 -14.77
C ALA A 66 1.78 -8.09 -13.70
N GLU A 67 2.87 -8.59 -13.10
CA GLU A 67 2.75 -9.58 -12.05
C GLU A 67 2.02 -9.01 -10.84
N CYS A 68 2.33 -7.78 -10.51
CA CYS A 68 1.72 -7.13 -9.37
C CYS A 68 0.22 -6.95 -9.55
N ARG A 69 -0.23 -6.85 -10.78
CA ARG A 69 -1.65 -6.72 -11.06
C ARG A 69 -2.43 -7.95 -10.61
N GLY A 70 -1.74 -9.05 -10.41
CA GLY A 70 -2.37 -10.26 -9.91
C GLY A 70 -2.91 -10.12 -8.51
N ILE A 71 -2.40 -9.16 -7.75
CA ILE A 71 -2.90 -8.92 -6.40
C ILE A 71 -3.60 -7.56 -6.30
N MET A 72 -4.03 -7.04 -7.44
CA MET A 72 -4.63 -5.71 -7.46
C MET A 72 -5.87 -5.60 -6.57
N THR A 73 -6.68 -6.63 -6.53
CA THR A 73 -7.86 -6.58 -5.69
C THR A 73 -7.50 -6.46 -4.21
N GLN A 74 -6.39 -7.03 -3.81
CA GLN A 74 -5.94 -6.91 -2.44
C GLN A 74 -5.34 -5.54 -2.16
N LEU A 75 -4.65 -4.99 -3.14
CA LEU A 75 -4.06 -3.67 -2.99
C LEU A 75 -5.12 -2.58 -2.97
N LEU A 76 -6.19 -2.79 -3.72
CA LEU A 76 -7.27 -1.81 -3.83
C LEU A 76 -8.28 -1.90 -2.70
N GLU A 77 -7.80 -2.25 -1.53
CA GLU A 77 -8.66 -2.31 -0.38
C GLU A 77 -8.74 -0.93 0.24
N ASN A 78 -9.94 -0.55 0.65
CA ASN A 78 -10.13 0.75 1.24
C ASN A 78 -9.05 1.02 2.28
N PRO A 79 -8.36 2.16 2.29
CA PRO A 79 -8.74 3.39 1.57
C PRO A 79 -8.06 3.59 0.23
N VAL A 80 -7.37 2.58 -0.28
CA VAL A 80 -6.70 2.72 -1.58
C VAL A 80 -7.75 2.67 -2.69
N GLU A 81 -7.81 3.70 -3.49
CA GLU A 81 -8.77 3.78 -4.57
C GLU A 81 -8.15 3.52 -5.92
N ARG A 82 -6.84 3.70 -6.00
CA ARG A 82 -6.16 3.58 -7.26
C ARG A 82 -4.70 3.21 -7.03
N VAL A 83 -4.17 2.41 -7.92
CA VAL A 83 -2.77 2.03 -7.88
C VAL A 83 -2.13 2.47 -9.18
N ILE A 84 -1.00 3.16 -9.09
CA ILE A 84 -0.26 3.53 -10.27
C ILE A 84 1.14 2.94 -10.18
N PHE A 85 1.69 2.60 -11.32
CA PHE A 85 3.03 2.03 -11.39
C PHE A 85 3.98 2.99 -12.05
N VAL A 86 5.18 3.11 -11.46
CA VAL A 86 6.24 3.93 -12.03
C VAL A 86 7.32 2.98 -12.47
N LEU A 87 7.66 3.01 -13.72
CA LEU A 87 8.65 2.11 -14.27
C LEU A 87 10.03 2.66 -14.05
N GLY A 88 10.99 1.77 -14.02
CA GLY A 88 12.36 2.19 -13.90
C GLY A 88 12.88 2.20 -12.50
N GLY A 89 12.09 1.74 -11.58
CA GLY A 89 12.50 1.67 -10.21
C GLY A 89 12.52 3.03 -9.56
N TYR A 90 12.43 3.03 -8.29
CA TYR A 90 12.40 4.24 -7.52
C TYR A 90 13.81 4.65 -7.17
N ARG A 91 14.16 5.88 -7.43
CA ARG A 91 15.42 6.37 -7.06
C ARG A 91 15.26 7.55 -6.21
N GLU A 92 15.97 7.56 -5.11
CA GLU A 92 15.90 8.63 -4.23
C GLU A 92 16.91 9.62 -4.64
N GLU A 93 16.58 10.71 -5.07
CA GLU A 93 17.63 11.58 -5.53
C GLU A 93 17.73 12.82 -4.73
#